data_1d7ebb8e81d1e54fce13cbbe6e156edf
#
_entry.id   1d7ebb8e81d1e54fce13cbbe6e156edf
#
_cell.length_a   1.000
_cell.length_b   1.000
_cell.length_c   1.000
_cell.angle_alpha   90.00
_cell.angle_beta   90.00
_cell.angle_gamma   90.00
#
_symmetry.space_group_name_H-M   'P 1'
#
loop_
_entity.id
_entity.type
_entity.pdbx_description
1 polymer ?
#
loop_
_entity_poly.entity_id
_entity_poly.type
_entity_poly.pdbx_seq_one_letter_code
_entity_poly.pdbx_strand_id
1 'polypeptide(L)' 'MESVQLNQAFLSHTPISGVVYQHNDFVLVVSGAHSGSKGSLVSLISLSPEPTFILELESGFDVEIKQSELAYAVS' A
#
# COMPACT_ATOMS: atom_id res chain seq x y z
N MET A 1 -6.03 12.95 10.70
CA MET A 1 -4.92 13.38 9.82
C MET A 1 -5.45 13.52 8.41
N GLU A 2 -5.15 14.61 7.76
CA GLU A 2 -5.58 14.81 6.39
C GLU A 2 -4.78 13.93 5.44
N SER A 3 -5.35 13.62 4.26
CA SER A 3 -4.72 12.69 3.31
C SER A 3 -3.35 13.15 2.81
N VAL A 4 -3.15 14.47 2.65
CA VAL A 4 -1.84 15.02 2.26
C VAL A 4 -0.79 14.72 3.34
N GLN A 5 -1.15 14.92 4.61
CA GLN A 5 -0.25 14.65 5.73
C GLN A 5 0.04 13.15 5.88
N LEU A 6 -0.96 12.30 5.66
CA LEU A 6 -0.80 10.85 5.66
C LEU A 6 0.22 10.42 4.62
N ASN A 7 0.05 10.91 3.41
CA ASN A 7 0.94 10.52 2.32
C ASN A 7 2.36 11.05 2.54
N GLN A 8 2.51 12.26 3.05
CA GLN A 8 3.84 12.80 3.38
C GLN A 8 4.54 11.95 4.45
N ALA A 9 3.83 11.54 5.49
CA ALA A 9 4.39 10.66 6.52
C ALA A 9 4.79 9.32 5.91
N PHE A 10 3.95 8.75 5.05
CA PHE A 10 4.24 7.49 4.38
C PHE A 10 5.49 7.61 3.49
N LEU A 11 5.57 8.64 2.67
CA LEU A 11 6.69 8.85 1.75
C LEU A 11 8.02 9.09 2.50
N SER A 12 7.95 9.69 3.68
CA SER A 12 9.15 9.94 4.50
C SER A 12 9.50 8.80 5.46
N HIS A 13 8.78 7.68 5.38
CA HIS A 13 8.95 6.52 6.27
C HIS A 13 8.72 6.86 7.74
N THR A 14 7.89 7.86 8.02
CA THR A 14 7.48 8.19 9.38
C THR A 14 6.47 7.13 9.85
N PRO A 15 6.66 6.54 11.05
CA PRO A 15 5.72 5.54 11.55
C PRO A 15 4.30 6.07 11.66
N ILE A 16 3.33 5.29 11.20
CA ILE A 16 1.90 5.61 11.24
C ILE A 16 1.19 4.46 11.94
N SER A 17 0.44 4.78 12.99
CA SER A 17 -0.29 3.77 13.75
C SER A 17 -1.22 2.97 12.85
N GLY A 18 -1.14 1.65 12.95
CA GLY A 18 -1.96 0.73 12.18
C GLY A 18 -1.44 0.42 10.77
N VAL A 19 -0.42 1.13 10.30
CA VAL A 19 0.19 0.89 8.99
C VAL A 19 1.44 0.06 9.17
N VAL A 20 1.45 -1.13 8.57
CA VAL A 20 2.56 -2.10 8.73
C VAL A 20 3.52 -2.09 7.54
N TYR A 21 3.17 -1.44 6.44
CA TYR A 21 4.01 -1.36 5.25
C TYR A 21 4.62 0.03 5.10
N GLN A 22 5.68 0.11 4.33
CA GLN A 22 6.39 1.35 4.06
C GLN A 22 6.38 1.66 2.56
N HIS A 23 6.64 2.92 2.24
CA HIS A 23 6.79 3.37 0.86
C HIS A 23 7.86 2.55 0.14
N ASN A 24 7.53 2.12 -1.05
CA ASN A 24 8.35 1.25 -1.90
C ASN A 24 8.46 -0.20 -1.47
N ASP A 25 7.74 -0.63 -0.43
CA ASP A 25 7.67 -2.06 -0.12
C ASP A 25 7.13 -2.83 -1.33
N PHE A 26 7.79 -3.94 -1.65
CA PHE A 26 7.34 -4.84 -2.70
C PHE A 26 6.41 -5.88 -2.09
N VAL A 27 5.19 -5.95 -2.59
CA VAL A 27 4.12 -6.74 -1.97
C VAL A 27 3.40 -7.62 -2.98
N LEU A 28 2.75 -8.65 -2.45
CA LEU A 28 1.89 -9.56 -3.18
C LEU A 28 0.45 -9.31 -2.75
N VAL A 29 -0.47 -9.22 -3.71
CA VAL A 29 -1.90 -9.18 -3.42
C VAL A 29 -2.37 -10.61 -3.22
N VAL A 30 -2.88 -10.92 -2.03
CA VAL A 30 -3.26 -12.29 -1.65
C VAL A 30 -4.77 -12.52 -1.67
N SER A 31 -5.56 -11.47 -1.82
CA SER A 31 -7.03 -11.59 -1.90
C SER A 31 -7.63 -10.43 -2.68
N GLY A 32 -8.89 -10.57 -3.06
CA GLY A 32 -9.62 -9.54 -3.80
C GLY A 32 -9.42 -9.64 -5.31
N ALA A 33 -9.86 -8.60 -6.02
CA ALA A 33 -9.90 -8.59 -7.48
C ALA A 33 -8.52 -8.67 -8.13
N HIS A 34 -7.47 -8.24 -7.42
CA HIS A 34 -6.10 -8.22 -7.94
C HIS A 34 -5.22 -9.33 -7.38
N SER A 35 -5.83 -10.37 -6.77
CA SER A 35 -5.10 -11.48 -6.16
C SER A 35 -4.11 -12.11 -7.15
N GLY A 36 -2.90 -12.34 -6.69
CA GLY A 36 -1.81 -12.88 -7.50
C GLY A 36 -0.91 -11.83 -8.12
N SER A 37 -1.30 -10.56 -8.11
CA SER A 37 -0.47 -9.46 -8.63
C SER A 37 0.57 -9.04 -7.61
N LYS A 38 1.69 -8.52 -8.11
CA LYS A 38 2.77 -7.96 -7.28
C LYS A 38 3.06 -6.54 -7.71
N GLY A 39 3.58 -5.76 -6.79
CA GLY A 39 3.98 -4.40 -7.09
C GLY A 39 4.57 -3.69 -5.90
N SER A 40 4.82 -2.40 -6.08
CA SER A 40 5.40 -1.52 -5.06
C SER A 40 4.37 -0.53 -4.55
N LEU A 41 4.39 -0.28 -3.25
CA LEU A 41 3.49 0.70 -2.64
C LEU A 41 4.01 2.10 -2.89
N VAL A 42 3.20 2.92 -3.58
CA VAL A 42 3.60 4.27 -3.98
C VAL A 42 2.92 5.38 -3.19
N SER A 43 1.75 5.10 -2.60
CA SER A 43 1.02 6.10 -1.81
C SER A 43 0.16 5.45 -0.74
N LEU A 44 -0.09 6.19 0.33
CA LEU A 44 -1.09 5.84 1.35
C LEU A 44 -2.22 6.87 1.24
N ILE A 45 -3.44 6.42 0.98
CA ILE A 45 -4.55 7.32 0.68
C ILE A 45 -5.61 7.40 1.78
N SER A 46 -5.67 6.41 2.67
CA SER A 46 -6.67 6.40 3.74
C SER A 46 -6.25 5.46 4.86
N LEU A 47 -6.73 5.74 6.09
CA LEU A 47 -6.57 4.84 7.23
C LEU A 47 -7.88 4.15 7.61
N SER A 48 -9.02 4.62 7.09
CA SER A 48 -10.33 4.09 7.46
C SER A 48 -11.07 3.54 6.23
N PRO A 49 -11.72 2.39 6.37
CA PRO A 49 -11.82 1.52 7.55
C PRO A 49 -10.52 0.78 7.89
N GLU A 50 -9.57 0.74 6.98
CA GLU A 50 -8.23 0.19 7.18
C GLU A 50 -7.26 0.91 6.25
N PRO A 51 -5.96 0.81 6.48
CA PRO A 51 -4.99 1.42 5.58
C PRO A 51 -5.21 0.98 4.14
N THR A 52 -5.30 1.95 3.24
CA THR A 52 -5.54 1.75 1.82
C THR A 52 -4.43 2.45 1.05
N PHE A 53 -3.85 1.75 0.10
CA PHE A 53 -2.68 2.20 -0.64
C PHE A 53 -2.95 2.29 -2.13
N ILE A 54 -2.10 3.02 -2.82
CA ILE A 54 -1.93 2.88 -4.26
C ILE A 54 -0.74 1.95 -4.47
N LEU A 55 -0.98 0.88 -5.22
CA LEU A 55 0.02 -0.12 -5.57
C LEU A 55 0.32 0.00 -7.06
N GLU A 56 1.59 0.24 -7.40
CA GLU A 56 2.03 0.19 -8.79
C GLU A 56 2.37 -1.26 -9.12
N LEU A 57 1.57 -1.87 -9.97
CA LEU A 57 1.77 -3.25 -10.40
C LEU A 57 2.98 -3.38 -11.34
N GLU A 58 3.54 -4.57 -11.40
CA GLU A 58 4.64 -4.86 -12.33
C GLU A 58 4.26 -4.58 -13.79
N SER A 59 2.97 -4.65 -14.12
CA SER A 59 2.44 -4.31 -15.44
C SER A 59 2.44 -2.81 -15.74
N GLY A 60 2.70 -1.96 -14.73
CA GLY A 60 2.69 -0.51 -14.87
C GLY A 60 1.39 0.17 -14.51
N PHE A 61 0.34 -0.59 -14.21
CA PHE A 61 -0.92 -0.01 -13.76
C PHE A 61 -0.91 0.25 -12.26
N ASP A 62 -1.58 1.32 -11.84
CA ASP A 62 -1.79 1.62 -10.43
C ASP A 62 -3.18 1.13 -10.02
N VAL A 63 -3.25 0.49 -8.86
CA VAL A 63 -4.52 0.03 -8.29
C VAL A 63 -4.61 0.45 -6.84
N GLU A 64 -5.85 0.64 -6.36
CA GLU A 64 -6.14 0.90 -4.97
C GLU A 64 -6.28 -0.44 -4.26
N ILE A 65 -5.56 -0.62 -3.15
CA ILE A 65 -5.51 -1.88 -2.43
C ILE A 65 -5.54 -1.67 -0.93
N LYS A 66 -6.24 -2.56 -0.22
CA LYS A 66 -6.33 -2.51 1.25
C LYS A 66 -5.20 -3.32 1.86
N GLN A 67 -4.75 -2.88 3.04
CA GLN A 67 -3.66 -3.55 3.75
C GLN A 67 -3.96 -5.03 3.99
N SER A 68 -5.22 -5.37 4.31
CA SER A 68 -5.63 -6.76 4.56
C SER A 68 -5.50 -7.66 3.34
N GLU A 69 -5.37 -7.07 2.14
CA GLU A 69 -5.24 -7.81 0.89
C GLU A 69 -3.77 -8.08 0.52
N LEU A 70 -2.84 -7.66 1.35
CA LEU A 70 -1.40 -7.66 1.04
C LEU A 70 -0.60 -8.62 1.92
N ALA A 71 0.51 -9.10 1.35
CA ALA A 71 1.58 -9.75 2.09
C ALA A 71 2.90 -9.27 1.49
N TYR A 72 4.00 -9.38 2.23
CA TYR A 72 5.31 -9.10 1.65
C TYR A 72 5.59 -10.11 0.55
N ALA A 73 6.05 -9.61 -0.59
CA ALA A 73 6.47 -10.49 -1.68
C ALA A 73 7.87 -11.02 -1.39
N VAL A 74 8.07 -12.28 -1.73
CA VAL A 74 9.39 -12.90 -1.67
C VAL A 74 10.02 -12.74 -3.04
N SER A 75 11.16 -12.11 -3.09
CA SER A 75 11.90 -11.89 -4.33
C SER A 75 12.72 -13.11 -4.72
#